data_fa01c85ec1ffca41ddf98879d56542a0
#
_entry.id   fa01c85ec1ffca41ddf98879d56542a0
#
_cell.length_a   1.000
_cell.length_b   1.000
_cell.length_c   1.000
_cell.angle_alpha   90.00
_cell.angle_beta   90.00
_cell.angle_gamma   90.00
#
_symmetry.space_group_name_H-M   'P 1'
#
loop_
_entity.id
_entity.type
_entity.pdbx_description
1 polymer ?
#
loop_
_entity_poly.entity_id
_entity_poly.type
_entity_poly.pdbx_seq_one_letter_code
_entity_poly.pdbx_strand_id
1 'polypeptide(L)'
;MRQLLLFFILLLFTSPLLRAQSVEEIQNSKEYIWGTGNASTLKKADNEALAALISQISTNVSSQFSQLTEGGTDGDKATVDETFKSVINTYSRATLNNTRRIVIQNEPEAAVMRYIKVSEIQRIFEGRKTKLIDFTQEAIKAEKKAQVADALRYYYWALTLLQSYPDGKFLTMKDEEGKDQLLCNWIPKQMNDIFSHLEVSINDVHIDGDLKTIDLKVLYKGQPARNYDYTYFDGRDWSNIFSAKDGLGIIEMPAVANAKGMQIKTEYMFEGESNIDNELVEVMQSVNPIPMRNCYLKLTGEEPKPGETPATTLLATSGDSAKQTESAMHYLANEEVTVYQSTMKEVENAIRSKNYANIQSLCTPEGFTMFNQLIKYGNAKIVKEPELKYLECNGEATCRSLPMSFSFNGNRRTFVEDIVFTMTKEGKIDAIAFGLNKPAVDDIMNQTSWGDDVRKVLINFLESYKTAYALKRYDYINSIFSDDALIITGSVLKHKVVNEGQPMENPT
;
A
#
# COMPACT_ATOMS: atom_id res chain seq x y z
N MET A 1 49.43 -21.07 40.14
CA MET A 1 49.07 -22.03 39.05
C MET A 1 48.02 -23.08 39.45
N ARG A 2 48.09 -23.74 40.60
CA ARG A 2 47.11 -24.78 41.01
C ARG A 2 45.68 -24.26 41.24
N GLN A 3 45.50 -23.02 41.69
CA GLN A 3 44.18 -22.41 41.89
C GLN A 3 43.54 -21.91 40.56
N LEU A 4 44.34 -21.53 39.56
CA LEU A 4 43.85 -21.17 38.25
C LEU A 4 43.36 -22.38 37.44
N LEU A 5 43.99 -23.53 37.63
CA LEU A 5 43.59 -24.80 37.00
C LEU A 5 42.23 -25.34 37.53
N LEU A 6 42.00 -25.14 38.84
CA LEU A 6 40.70 -25.55 39.45
C LEU A 6 39.56 -24.62 39.02
N PHE A 7 39.80 -23.35 38.74
CA PHE A 7 38.78 -22.44 38.21
C PHE A 7 38.45 -22.75 36.76
N PHE A 8 39.41 -23.19 35.95
CA PHE A 8 39.17 -23.62 34.55
C PHE A 8 38.43 -24.93 34.43
N ILE A 9 38.66 -25.87 35.38
CA ILE A 9 37.90 -27.14 35.40
C ILE A 9 36.46 -26.92 35.87
N LEU A 10 36.19 -25.95 36.76
CA LEU A 10 34.84 -25.63 37.22
C LEU A 10 34.02 -24.90 36.12
N LEU A 11 34.68 -24.12 35.24
CA LEU A 11 34.00 -23.46 34.10
C LEU A 11 33.61 -24.43 32.98
N LEU A 12 34.27 -25.59 32.87
CA LEU A 12 33.95 -26.62 31.88
C LEU A 12 32.70 -27.45 32.27
N PHE A 13 32.27 -27.41 33.53
CA PHE A 13 31.07 -28.13 34.02
C PHE A 13 29.78 -27.29 34.04
N THR A 14 29.87 -25.97 33.76
CA THR A 14 28.71 -25.07 33.71
C THR A 14 28.26 -24.70 32.27
N SER A 15 28.85 -25.30 31.24
CA SER A 15 28.26 -25.23 29.90
C SER A 15 26.91 -25.93 29.96
N PRO A 16 25.78 -25.25 29.70
CA PRO A 16 24.55 -25.95 29.48
C PRO A 16 24.80 -26.86 28.27
N LEU A 17 24.90 -28.16 28.54
CA LEU A 17 24.84 -29.18 27.51
C LEU A 17 23.57 -28.88 26.73
N LEU A 18 23.68 -28.32 25.54
CA LEU A 18 22.64 -28.31 24.51
C LEU A 18 22.36 -29.79 24.23
N ARG A 19 21.51 -30.42 25.07
CA ARG A 19 21.00 -31.74 24.81
C ARG A 19 20.20 -31.67 23.53
N ALA A 20 20.73 -32.25 22.45
CA ALA A 20 19.92 -32.59 21.31
C ALA A 20 18.74 -33.41 21.81
N GLN A 21 17.51 -32.92 21.61
CA GLN A 21 16.31 -33.63 22.04
C GLN A 21 16.26 -35.01 21.36
N SER A 22 15.99 -36.04 22.14
CA SER A 22 15.89 -37.38 21.60
C SER A 22 14.57 -37.52 20.81
N VAL A 23 14.56 -38.42 19.84
CA VAL A 23 13.35 -38.74 19.06
C VAL A 23 12.22 -39.17 20.00
N GLU A 24 12.52 -39.97 21.03
CA GLU A 24 11.55 -40.41 22.01
C GLU A 24 10.97 -39.28 22.87
N GLU A 25 11.80 -38.29 23.26
CA GLU A 25 11.33 -37.11 23.99
C GLU A 25 10.33 -36.32 23.17
N ILE A 26 10.60 -36.13 21.87
CA ILE A 26 9.71 -35.39 20.95
C ILE A 26 8.40 -36.15 20.75
N GLN A 27 8.48 -37.45 20.50
CA GLN A 27 7.31 -38.30 20.23
C GLN A 27 6.36 -38.43 21.44
N ASN A 28 6.91 -38.46 22.65
CA ASN A 28 6.14 -38.62 23.89
C ASN A 28 5.67 -37.27 24.47
N SER A 29 6.18 -36.15 23.95
CA SER A 29 5.81 -34.82 24.43
C SER A 29 4.58 -34.26 23.69
N LYS A 30 3.65 -33.67 24.44
CA LYS A 30 2.51 -32.92 23.88
C LYS A 30 2.91 -31.51 23.38
N GLU A 31 4.17 -31.12 23.60
CA GLU A 31 4.67 -29.82 23.15
C GLU A 31 5.03 -29.81 21.67
N TYR A 32 5.15 -30.99 21.05
CA TYR A 32 5.59 -31.09 19.64
C TYR A 32 4.54 -31.78 18.78
N ILE A 33 4.48 -31.34 17.53
CA ILE A 33 3.86 -32.06 16.43
C ILE A 33 5.00 -32.59 15.58
N TRP A 34 4.92 -33.85 15.14
CA TRP A 34 5.98 -34.51 14.39
C TRP A 34 5.43 -35.42 13.31
N GLY A 35 6.27 -35.67 12.30
CA GLY A 35 6.01 -36.66 11.25
C GLY A 35 7.28 -37.41 10.91
N THR A 36 7.18 -38.68 10.58
CA THR A 36 8.30 -39.51 10.13
C THR A 36 8.10 -39.96 8.69
N GLY A 37 9.21 -40.17 8.00
CA GLY A 37 9.24 -40.73 6.65
C GLY A 37 10.38 -41.73 6.54
N ASN A 38 10.15 -42.82 5.80
CA ASN A 38 11.10 -43.92 5.56
C ASN A 38 11.21 -44.16 4.05
N ALA A 39 12.41 -44.11 3.50
CA ALA A 39 12.61 -44.30 2.07
C ALA A 39 14.04 -44.79 1.76
N SER A 40 14.29 -45.16 0.52
CA SER A 40 15.64 -45.59 0.08
C SER A 40 16.68 -44.45 0.07
N THR A 41 16.24 -43.17 0.09
CA THR A 41 17.14 -42.01 0.13
C THR A 41 16.67 -41.02 1.20
N LEU A 42 17.64 -40.26 1.76
CA LEU A 42 17.37 -39.21 2.75
C LEU A 42 16.42 -38.15 2.22
N LYS A 43 16.53 -37.79 0.95
CA LYS A 43 15.65 -36.81 0.32
C LYS A 43 14.19 -37.25 0.26
N LYS A 44 13.97 -38.52 -0.10
CA LYS A 44 12.61 -39.08 -0.16
C LYS A 44 12.02 -39.23 1.25
N ALA A 45 12.81 -39.76 2.19
CA ALA A 45 12.39 -39.89 3.60
C ALA A 45 12.05 -38.52 4.22
N ASP A 46 12.82 -37.49 3.93
CA ASP A 46 12.55 -36.11 4.39
C ASP A 46 11.24 -35.55 3.83
N ASN A 47 10.96 -35.77 2.54
CA ASN A 47 9.69 -35.36 1.92
C ASN A 47 8.48 -36.08 2.53
N GLU A 48 8.61 -37.38 2.81
CA GLU A 48 7.55 -38.14 3.49
C GLU A 48 7.34 -37.68 4.92
N ALA A 49 8.42 -37.40 5.67
CA ALA A 49 8.34 -36.85 7.02
C ALA A 49 7.65 -35.46 7.02
N LEU A 50 7.96 -34.63 6.03
CA LEU A 50 7.35 -33.32 5.87
C LEU A 50 5.85 -33.44 5.54
N ALA A 51 5.46 -34.35 4.66
CA ALA A 51 4.05 -34.58 4.32
C ALA A 51 3.26 -35.10 5.56
N ALA A 52 3.83 -36.02 6.34
CA ALA A 52 3.25 -36.51 7.57
C ALA A 52 3.09 -35.37 8.61
N LEU A 53 4.11 -34.51 8.76
CA LEU A 53 4.06 -33.38 9.67
C LEU A 53 2.98 -32.34 9.24
N ILE A 54 2.86 -32.02 7.97
CA ILE A 54 1.83 -31.12 7.43
C ILE A 54 0.43 -31.66 7.77
N SER A 55 0.20 -32.94 7.61
CA SER A 55 -1.07 -33.57 7.98
C SER A 55 -1.40 -33.41 9.47
N GLN A 56 -0.42 -33.59 10.34
CA GLN A 56 -0.59 -33.41 11.78
C GLN A 56 -0.82 -31.96 12.17
N ILE A 57 -0.12 -31.01 11.53
CA ILE A 57 -0.34 -29.56 11.71
C ILE A 57 -1.76 -29.20 11.27
N SER A 58 -2.20 -29.67 10.10
CA SER A 58 -3.54 -29.40 9.57
C SER A 58 -4.62 -29.93 10.54
N THR A 59 -4.43 -31.10 11.14
CA THR A 59 -5.33 -31.65 12.15
C THR A 59 -5.36 -30.78 13.42
N ASN A 60 -4.20 -30.33 13.89
CA ASN A 60 -4.10 -29.45 15.06
C ASN A 60 -4.80 -28.11 14.80
N VAL A 61 -4.52 -27.46 13.65
CA VAL A 61 -5.16 -26.22 13.26
C VAL A 61 -6.66 -26.39 13.09
N SER A 62 -7.13 -27.50 12.47
CA SER A 62 -8.55 -27.81 12.34
C SER A 62 -9.27 -27.87 13.68
N SER A 63 -8.62 -28.41 14.71
CA SER A 63 -9.20 -28.48 16.05
C SER A 63 -9.43 -27.10 16.67
N GLN A 64 -8.63 -26.09 16.31
CA GLN A 64 -8.81 -24.70 16.76
C GLN A 64 -10.04 -24.03 16.09
N PHE A 65 -10.38 -24.47 14.88
CA PHE A 65 -11.51 -23.95 14.12
C PHE A 65 -12.82 -24.72 14.32
N SER A 66 -12.80 -25.92 14.90
CA SER A 66 -13.97 -26.80 15.01
C SER A 66 -15.15 -26.17 15.76
N GLN A 67 -14.90 -25.27 16.70
CA GLN A 67 -15.93 -24.54 17.44
C GLN A 67 -16.67 -23.48 16.61
N LEU A 68 -16.14 -23.11 15.42
CA LEU A 68 -16.72 -22.07 14.56
C LEU A 68 -17.74 -22.63 13.56
N THR A 69 -17.72 -23.94 13.29
CA THR A 69 -18.56 -24.59 12.26
C THR A 69 -19.92 -25.06 12.76
N GLU A 70 -20.15 -25.12 14.07
CA GLU A 70 -21.41 -25.61 14.67
C GLU A 70 -22.62 -24.67 14.51
N GLY A 71 -22.47 -23.48 13.91
CA GLY A 71 -23.52 -22.45 13.76
C GLY A 71 -24.03 -22.20 12.33
N GLY A 72 -23.62 -22.97 11.33
CA GLY A 72 -23.99 -22.73 9.91
C GLY A 72 -25.26 -23.50 9.48
N THR A 73 -26.14 -22.86 8.70
CA THR A 73 -27.30 -23.46 8.09
C THR A 73 -26.92 -24.39 6.91
N ASP A 74 -27.70 -25.44 6.68
CA ASP A 74 -27.42 -26.58 5.77
C ASP A 74 -27.12 -26.24 4.27
N GLY A 75 -27.37 -25.01 3.82
CA GLY A 75 -27.17 -24.62 2.41
C GLY A 75 -25.73 -24.22 2.03
N ASP A 76 -24.90 -23.85 3.01
CA ASP A 76 -23.55 -23.27 2.79
C ASP A 76 -22.40 -24.25 3.14
N LYS A 77 -22.70 -25.48 3.50
CA LYS A 77 -21.70 -26.44 4.04
C LYS A 77 -20.54 -26.73 3.09
N ALA A 78 -20.77 -26.81 1.78
CA ALA A 78 -19.72 -27.15 0.81
C ALA A 78 -18.72 -26.01 0.61
N THR A 79 -19.19 -24.76 0.50
CA THR A 79 -18.36 -23.56 0.34
C THR A 79 -17.59 -23.21 1.64
N VAL A 80 -18.22 -23.44 2.79
CA VAL A 80 -17.58 -23.28 4.12
C VAL A 80 -16.46 -24.30 4.29
N ASP A 81 -16.66 -25.55 3.86
CA ASP A 81 -15.66 -26.63 3.98
C ASP A 81 -14.43 -26.40 3.09
N GLU A 82 -14.61 -25.87 1.87
CA GLU A 82 -13.51 -25.48 0.97
C GLU A 82 -12.70 -24.31 1.50
N THR A 83 -13.36 -23.25 1.97
CA THR A 83 -12.70 -22.09 2.60
C THR A 83 -11.94 -22.53 3.85
N PHE A 84 -12.52 -23.38 4.67
CA PHE A 84 -11.90 -23.93 5.87
C PHE A 84 -10.63 -24.71 5.56
N LYS A 85 -10.66 -25.63 4.60
CA LYS A 85 -9.47 -26.36 4.13
C LYS A 85 -8.38 -25.45 3.62
N SER A 86 -8.77 -24.41 2.89
CA SER A 86 -7.84 -23.42 2.32
C SER A 86 -7.14 -22.61 3.41
N VAL A 87 -7.87 -22.16 4.43
CA VAL A 87 -7.31 -21.46 5.60
C VAL A 87 -6.35 -22.34 6.37
N ILE A 88 -6.71 -23.60 6.63
CA ILE A 88 -5.82 -24.58 7.29
C ILE A 88 -4.51 -24.75 6.50
N ASN A 89 -4.58 -24.80 5.18
CA ASN A 89 -3.40 -24.90 4.33
C ASN A 89 -2.49 -23.68 4.44
N THR A 90 -3.04 -22.46 4.60
CA THR A 90 -2.21 -21.27 4.81
C THR A 90 -1.43 -21.32 6.11
N TYR A 91 -2.05 -21.77 7.21
CA TYR A 91 -1.35 -21.99 8.48
C TYR A 91 -0.30 -23.08 8.37
N SER A 92 -0.62 -24.19 7.73
CA SER A 92 0.32 -25.29 7.54
C SER A 92 1.55 -24.86 6.75
N ARG A 93 1.40 -24.06 5.69
CA ARG A 93 2.52 -23.48 4.93
C ARG A 93 3.35 -22.52 5.77
N ALA A 94 2.72 -21.61 6.50
CA ALA A 94 3.41 -20.63 7.34
C ALA A 94 4.29 -21.30 8.42
N THR A 95 3.91 -22.51 8.89
CA THR A 95 4.68 -23.26 9.90
C THR A 95 5.90 -23.97 9.33
N LEU A 96 5.97 -24.25 8.02
CA LEU A 96 7.02 -25.08 7.41
C LEU A 96 8.43 -24.50 7.60
N ASN A 97 8.58 -23.18 7.57
CA ASN A 97 9.87 -22.51 7.74
C ASN A 97 10.48 -22.70 9.14
N ASN A 98 9.66 -23.07 10.13
CA ASN A 98 10.07 -23.25 11.52
C ASN A 98 10.24 -24.74 11.89
N THR A 99 10.12 -25.65 10.93
CA THR A 99 10.27 -27.10 11.19
C THR A 99 11.72 -27.50 11.37
N ARG A 100 11.96 -28.43 12.30
CA ARG A 100 13.28 -29.02 12.55
C ARG A 100 13.33 -30.43 12.00
N ARG A 101 14.53 -30.92 11.72
CA ARG A 101 14.81 -32.23 11.13
C ARG A 101 15.77 -33.03 12.00
N ILE A 102 15.45 -34.32 12.19
CA ILE A 102 16.35 -35.34 12.76
C ILE A 102 16.49 -36.46 11.75
N VAL A 103 17.73 -36.88 11.45
CA VAL A 103 18.01 -38.09 10.69
C VAL A 103 18.11 -39.24 11.70
N ILE A 104 17.15 -40.16 11.64
CA ILE A 104 17.09 -41.33 12.54
C ILE A 104 18.00 -42.44 11.99
N GLN A 105 17.95 -42.66 10.66
CA GLN A 105 18.73 -43.70 9.97
C GLN A 105 19.19 -43.16 8.60
N ASN A 106 20.43 -43.48 8.20
CA ASN A 106 20.99 -43.14 6.90
C ASN A 106 20.61 -44.14 5.81
N GLU A 107 20.94 -43.79 4.57
CA GLU A 107 20.77 -44.66 3.40
C GLU A 107 21.52 -46.00 3.58
N PRO A 108 21.03 -47.12 3.00
CA PRO A 108 19.95 -47.22 2.00
C PRO A 108 18.52 -47.32 2.59
N GLU A 109 18.35 -47.41 3.87
CA GLU A 109 17.06 -47.43 4.57
C GLU A 109 16.92 -46.15 5.39
N ALA A 110 16.84 -45.02 4.70
CA ALA A 110 16.80 -43.70 5.34
C ALA A 110 15.50 -43.50 6.13
N ALA A 111 15.64 -43.06 7.39
CA ALA A 111 14.53 -42.63 8.24
C ALA A 111 14.76 -41.21 8.74
N VAL A 112 13.76 -40.35 8.57
CA VAL A 112 13.82 -38.95 8.95
C VAL A 112 12.58 -38.59 9.79
N MET A 113 12.78 -37.75 10.81
CA MET A 113 11.71 -37.07 11.54
C MET A 113 11.76 -35.60 11.27
N ARG A 114 10.62 -34.99 10.98
CA ARG A 114 10.37 -33.57 11.03
C ARG A 114 9.48 -33.23 12.20
N TYR A 115 9.72 -32.11 12.89
CA TYR A 115 8.91 -31.69 14.03
C TYR A 115 8.87 -30.18 14.20
N ILE A 116 7.85 -29.68 14.90
CA ILE A 116 7.65 -28.28 15.26
C ILE A 116 7.03 -28.20 16.67
N LYS A 117 7.33 -27.14 17.41
CA LYS A 117 6.62 -26.87 18.67
C LYS A 117 5.20 -26.38 18.40
N VAL A 118 4.23 -26.84 19.18
CA VAL A 118 2.85 -26.33 19.16
C VAL A 118 2.82 -24.83 19.43
N SER A 119 3.71 -24.32 20.30
CA SER A 119 3.85 -22.89 20.56
C SER A 119 4.24 -22.05 19.33
N GLU A 120 4.92 -22.63 18.34
CA GLU A 120 5.23 -21.92 17.08
C GLU A 120 3.97 -21.72 16.24
N ILE A 121 3.06 -22.67 16.22
CA ILE A 121 1.76 -22.53 15.55
C ILE A 121 0.93 -21.45 16.24
N GLN A 122 0.91 -21.47 17.58
CA GLN A 122 0.23 -20.44 18.36
C GLN A 122 0.83 -19.04 18.12
N ARG A 123 2.16 -18.94 17.97
CA ARG A 123 2.84 -17.68 17.62
C ARG A 123 2.38 -17.14 16.26
N ILE A 124 2.10 -18.01 15.29
CA ILE A 124 1.57 -17.60 13.98
C ILE A 124 0.13 -17.08 14.14
N PHE A 125 -0.70 -17.69 14.96
CA PHE A 125 -2.03 -17.17 15.27
C PHE A 125 -1.96 -15.78 15.92
N GLU A 126 -1.11 -15.60 16.94
CA GLU A 126 -0.95 -14.31 17.61
C GLU A 126 -0.35 -13.25 16.67
N GLY A 127 0.59 -13.63 15.81
CA GLY A 127 1.12 -12.74 14.76
C GLY A 127 0.04 -12.25 13.80
N ARG A 128 -0.86 -13.15 13.36
CA ARG A 128 -1.99 -12.81 12.48
C ARG A 128 -2.98 -11.89 13.19
N LYS A 129 -3.29 -12.15 14.46
CA LYS A 129 -4.13 -11.29 15.28
C LYS A 129 -3.53 -9.88 15.41
N THR A 130 -2.24 -9.78 15.72
CA THR A 130 -1.54 -8.49 15.81
C THR A 130 -1.66 -7.73 14.50
N LYS A 131 -1.33 -8.36 13.38
CA LYS A 131 -1.42 -7.78 12.03
C LYS A 131 -2.84 -7.28 11.71
N LEU A 132 -3.87 -8.05 12.09
CA LEU A 132 -5.26 -7.67 11.91
C LEU A 132 -5.61 -6.39 12.71
N ILE A 133 -5.22 -6.34 13.98
CA ILE A 133 -5.42 -5.15 14.83
C ILE A 133 -4.69 -3.93 14.26
N ASP A 134 -3.45 -4.13 13.79
CA ASP A 134 -2.64 -3.06 13.21
C ASP A 134 -3.28 -2.50 11.94
N PHE A 135 -3.74 -3.35 11.02
CA PHE A 135 -4.49 -2.89 9.84
C PHE A 135 -5.75 -2.13 10.22
N THR A 136 -6.49 -2.59 11.24
CA THR A 136 -7.68 -1.89 11.72
C THR A 136 -7.33 -0.49 12.24
N GLN A 137 -6.23 -0.35 12.98
CA GLN A 137 -5.77 0.94 13.49
C GLN A 137 -5.28 1.88 12.37
N GLU A 138 -4.56 1.35 11.38
CA GLU A 138 -4.14 2.14 10.21
C GLU A 138 -5.35 2.59 9.38
N ALA A 139 -6.39 1.76 9.25
CA ALA A 139 -7.63 2.14 8.60
C ALA A 139 -8.30 3.34 9.30
N ILE A 140 -8.41 3.32 10.63
CA ILE A 140 -8.96 4.43 11.43
C ILE A 140 -8.15 5.71 11.21
N LYS A 141 -6.81 5.61 11.21
CA LYS A 141 -5.93 6.78 10.98
C LYS A 141 -6.09 7.36 9.57
N ALA A 142 -6.18 6.49 8.57
CA ALA A 142 -6.40 6.90 7.19
C ALA A 142 -7.76 7.56 7.00
N GLU A 143 -8.82 6.99 7.58
CA GLU A 143 -10.17 7.54 7.55
C GLU A 143 -10.24 8.97 8.11
N LYS A 144 -9.60 9.21 9.27
CA LYS A 144 -9.52 10.55 9.88
C LYS A 144 -8.85 11.60 8.99
N LYS A 145 -7.99 11.17 8.09
CA LYS A 145 -7.29 12.04 7.14
C LYS A 145 -8.02 12.14 5.80
N ALA A 146 -9.23 11.60 5.67
CA ALA A 146 -9.96 11.48 4.42
C ALA A 146 -9.20 10.71 3.33
N GLN A 147 -8.27 9.84 3.72
CA GLN A 147 -7.56 8.90 2.84
C GLN A 147 -8.45 7.67 2.61
N VAL A 148 -9.48 7.84 1.79
CA VAL A 148 -10.59 6.87 1.64
C VAL A 148 -10.10 5.54 1.10
N ALA A 149 -9.28 5.55 0.04
CA ALA A 149 -8.74 4.33 -0.54
C ALA A 149 -7.86 3.56 0.46
N ASP A 150 -7.00 4.26 1.20
CA ASP A 150 -6.16 3.64 2.23
C ASP A 150 -7.00 3.07 3.37
N ALA A 151 -8.02 3.79 3.83
CA ALA A 151 -8.90 3.33 4.91
C ALA A 151 -9.64 2.04 4.50
N LEU A 152 -10.26 2.02 3.31
CA LEU A 152 -10.96 0.85 2.80
C LEU A 152 -10.04 -0.33 2.59
N ARG A 153 -8.83 -0.11 2.05
CA ARG A 153 -7.82 -1.13 1.85
C ARG A 153 -7.45 -1.81 3.16
N TYR A 154 -7.10 -1.04 4.18
CA TYR A 154 -6.72 -1.58 5.48
C TYR A 154 -7.89 -2.27 6.21
N TYR A 155 -9.10 -1.71 6.14
CA TYR A 155 -10.30 -2.37 6.69
C TYR A 155 -10.57 -3.71 5.98
N TYR A 156 -10.48 -3.76 4.66
CA TYR A 156 -10.72 -4.98 3.91
C TYR A 156 -9.66 -6.06 4.20
N TRP A 157 -8.38 -5.67 4.29
CA TRP A 157 -7.31 -6.59 4.66
C TRP A 157 -7.47 -7.11 6.09
N ALA A 158 -7.83 -6.25 7.05
CA ALA A 158 -8.16 -6.66 8.40
C ALA A 158 -9.32 -7.66 8.42
N LEU A 159 -10.38 -7.39 7.66
CA LEU A 159 -11.55 -8.25 7.56
C LEU A 159 -11.21 -9.61 6.93
N THR A 160 -10.36 -9.63 5.91
CA THR A 160 -9.85 -10.85 5.27
C THR A 160 -9.06 -11.70 6.26
N LEU A 161 -8.13 -11.09 7.01
CA LEU A 161 -7.39 -11.81 8.05
C LEU A 161 -8.29 -12.31 9.17
N LEU A 162 -9.34 -11.54 9.53
CA LEU A 162 -10.30 -11.91 10.54
C LEU A 162 -11.06 -13.19 10.18
N GLN A 163 -11.41 -13.39 8.91
CA GLN A 163 -12.04 -14.62 8.43
C GLN A 163 -11.13 -15.85 8.57
N SER A 164 -9.82 -15.62 8.54
CA SER A 164 -8.82 -16.68 8.69
C SER A 164 -8.31 -16.86 10.13
N TYR A 165 -8.86 -16.15 11.10
CA TYR A 165 -8.47 -16.25 12.50
C TYR A 165 -9.45 -17.15 13.27
N PRO A 166 -8.98 -18.14 14.06
CA PRO A 166 -9.84 -19.13 14.71
C PRO A 166 -10.97 -18.50 15.55
N ASP A 167 -10.64 -17.50 16.36
CA ASP A 167 -11.58 -16.81 17.24
C ASP A 167 -12.09 -15.48 16.62
N GLY A 168 -12.03 -15.33 15.29
CA GLY A 168 -12.35 -14.09 14.61
C GLY A 168 -13.74 -13.53 14.93
N LYS A 169 -14.73 -14.41 15.14
CA LYS A 169 -16.09 -14.02 15.52
C LYS A 169 -16.18 -13.33 16.88
N PHE A 170 -15.24 -13.56 17.79
CA PHE A 170 -15.22 -13.05 19.15
C PHE A 170 -14.15 -12.00 19.39
N LEU A 171 -13.32 -11.72 18.37
CA LEU A 171 -12.24 -10.75 18.52
C LEU A 171 -12.78 -9.33 18.69
N THR A 172 -12.38 -8.68 19.77
CA THR A 172 -12.74 -7.31 20.07
C THR A 172 -11.54 -6.38 20.04
N MET A 173 -11.79 -5.11 19.79
CA MET A 173 -10.85 -4.00 19.93
C MET A 173 -11.57 -2.83 20.61
N LYS A 174 -10.84 -2.06 21.43
CA LYS A 174 -11.39 -0.84 22.02
C LYS A 174 -11.42 0.27 20.98
N ASP A 175 -12.58 0.92 20.85
CA ASP A 175 -12.71 2.15 20.09
C ASP A 175 -12.11 3.34 20.84
N GLU A 176 -12.23 4.54 20.27
CA GLU A 176 -11.69 5.78 20.85
C GLU A 176 -12.37 6.17 22.16
N GLU A 177 -13.59 5.71 22.38
CA GLU A 177 -14.34 5.93 23.61
C GLU A 177 -14.02 4.87 24.68
N GLY A 178 -13.15 3.91 24.38
CA GLY A 178 -12.75 2.81 25.26
C GLY A 178 -13.75 1.66 25.32
N LYS A 179 -14.76 1.63 24.44
CA LYS A 179 -15.78 0.61 24.35
C LYS A 179 -15.27 -0.56 23.50
N ASP A 180 -15.50 -1.78 23.96
CA ASP A 180 -15.15 -2.97 23.19
C ASP A 180 -16.07 -3.14 21.99
N GLN A 181 -15.49 -3.16 20.80
CA GLN A 181 -16.16 -3.37 19.52
C GLN A 181 -15.81 -4.75 18.96
N LEU A 182 -16.84 -5.50 18.59
CA LEU A 182 -16.68 -6.81 17.97
C LEU A 182 -16.30 -6.63 16.49
N LEU A 183 -15.05 -6.95 16.11
CA LEU A 183 -14.46 -6.56 14.83
C LEU A 183 -15.19 -7.14 13.62
N CYS A 184 -15.74 -8.36 13.72
CA CYS A 184 -16.51 -8.97 12.62
C CYS A 184 -17.76 -8.17 12.21
N ASN A 185 -18.32 -7.37 13.11
CA ASN A 185 -19.46 -6.49 12.84
C ASN A 185 -19.02 -5.04 12.63
N TRP A 186 -18.02 -4.62 13.39
CA TRP A 186 -17.58 -3.22 13.42
C TRP A 186 -16.87 -2.82 12.13
N ILE A 187 -15.94 -3.66 11.60
CA ILE A 187 -15.21 -3.33 10.37
C ILE A 187 -16.15 -3.16 9.17
N PRO A 188 -17.08 -4.09 8.86
CA PRO A 188 -18.04 -3.90 7.78
C PRO A 188 -18.91 -2.66 7.96
N LYS A 189 -19.26 -2.32 9.22
CA LYS A 189 -20.02 -1.09 9.53
C LYS A 189 -19.21 0.15 9.19
N GLN A 190 -17.91 0.20 9.53
CA GLN A 190 -17.03 1.34 9.18
C GLN A 190 -16.89 1.49 7.66
N MET A 191 -16.69 0.40 6.92
CA MET A 191 -16.64 0.43 5.46
C MET A 191 -17.95 0.96 4.86
N ASN A 192 -19.11 0.50 5.36
CA ASN A 192 -20.41 0.99 4.91
C ASN A 192 -20.64 2.46 5.28
N ASP A 193 -20.13 2.92 6.43
CA ASP A 193 -20.17 4.33 6.82
C ASP A 193 -19.36 5.18 5.83
N ILE A 194 -18.17 4.73 5.46
CA ILE A 194 -17.37 5.39 4.42
C ILE A 194 -18.18 5.52 3.12
N PHE A 195 -18.75 4.42 2.60
CA PHE A 195 -19.53 4.44 1.36
C PHE A 195 -20.73 5.39 1.43
N SER A 196 -21.38 5.49 2.58
CA SER A 196 -22.57 6.35 2.77
C SER A 196 -22.24 7.84 2.82
N HIS A 197 -21.01 8.22 3.12
CA HIS A 197 -20.55 9.61 3.21
C HIS A 197 -19.67 10.03 2.02
N LEU A 198 -19.57 9.19 0.99
CA LEU A 198 -18.92 9.54 -0.27
C LEU A 198 -19.91 10.22 -1.20
N GLU A 199 -19.49 11.34 -1.78
CA GLU A 199 -20.21 12.08 -2.80
C GLU A 199 -19.33 12.21 -4.03
N VAL A 200 -19.85 11.81 -5.19
CA VAL A 200 -19.17 11.95 -6.48
C VAL A 200 -20.07 12.74 -7.41
N SER A 201 -19.57 13.87 -7.88
CA SER A 201 -20.31 14.77 -8.76
C SER A 201 -19.48 15.23 -9.95
N ILE A 202 -20.17 15.60 -11.03
CA ILE A 202 -19.56 16.24 -12.19
C ILE A 202 -19.07 17.63 -11.76
N ASN A 203 -17.80 17.90 -12.04
CA ASN A 203 -17.19 19.21 -11.80
C ASN A 203 -17.07 20.01 -13.10
N ASP A 204 -16.54 19.38 -14.17
CA ASP A 204 -16.41 19.98 -15.50
C ASP A 204 -16.43 18.90 -16.58
N VAL A 205 -16.57 19.32 -17.85
CA VAL A 205 -16.64 18.41 -19.01
C VAL A 205 -15.80 18.98 -20.14
N HIS A 206 -14.86 18.19 -20.63
CA HIS A 206 -14.01 18.52 -21.77
C HIS A 206 -14.27 17.55 -22.91
N ILE A 207 -14.53 18.08 -24.12
CA ILE A 207 -14.74 17.27 -25.32
C ILE A 207 -13.58 17.53 -26.29
N ASP A 208 -12.91 16.44 -26.68
CA ASP A 208 -11.82 16.47 -27.66
C ASP A 208 -12.13 15.40 -28.75
N GLY A 209 -12.62 15.86 -29.89
CA GLY A 209 -13.08 14.98 -30.95
C GLY A 209 -14.19 14.06 -30.49
N ASP A 210 -13.98 12.75 -30.59
CA ASP A 210 -14.95 11.72 -30.19
C ASP A 210 -14.86 11.32 -28.72
N LEU A 211 -13.94 11.90 -27.96
CA LEU A 211 -13.71 11.61 -26.55
C LEU A 211 -14.22 12.74 -25.67
N LYS A 212 -14.96 12.38 -24.63
CA LYS A 212 -15.37 13.24 -23.53
C LYS A 212 -14.65 12.84 -22.25
N THR A 213 -13.97 13.80 -21.63
CA THR A 213 -13.40 13.66 -20.28
C THR A 213 -14.27 14.45 -19.33
N ILE A 214 -14.72 13.83 -18.27
CA ILE A 214 -15.52 14.42 -17.20
C ILE A 214 -14.65 14.52 -15.97
N ASP A 215 -14.44 15.72 -15.51
CA ASP A 215 -13.79 15.98 -14.25
C ASP A 215 -14.76 15.74 -13.12
N LEU A 216 -14.34 14.97 -12.13
CA LEU A 216 -15.13 14.63 -10.96
C LEU A 216 -14.67 15.43 -9.76
N LYS A 217 -15.66 15.84 -8.95
CA LYS A 217 -15.47 16.28 -7.58
C LYS A 217 -15.86 15.14 -6.66
N VAL A 218 -14.89 14.68 -5.84
CA VAL A 218 -15.08 13.58 -4.88
C VAL A 218 -14.94 14.13 -3.47
N LEU A 219 -16.01 14.01 -2.69
CA LEU A 219 -16.03 14.46 -1.30
C LEU A 219 -16.26 13.27 -0.37
N TYR A 220 -15.63 13.32 0.80
CA TYR A 220 -15.88 12.45 1.93
C TYR A 220 -16.22 13.29 3.17
N LYS A 221 -17.40 13.07 3.74
CA LYS A 221 -17.91 13.90 4.87
C LYS A 221 -17.79 15.41 4.59
N GLY A 222 -18.10 15.81 3.34
CA GLY A 222 -18.06 17.21 2.88
C GLY A 222 -16.67 17.78 2.61
N GLN A 223 -15.59 17.02 2.79
CA GLN A 223 -14.20 17.44 2.51
C GLN A 223 -13.66 16.70 1.27
N PRO A 224 -12.71 17.28 0.53
CA PRO A 224 -12.06 16.57 -0.58
C PRO A 224 -11.47 15.23 -0.12
N ALA A 225 -11.87 14.13 -0.76
CA ALA A 225 -11.26 12.83 -0.51
C ALA A 225 -9.79 12.87 -0.95
N ARG A 226 -8.84 12.59 -0.03
CA ARG A 226 -7.40 12.65 -0.30
C ARG A 226 -6.96 11.63 -1.35
N ASN A 227 -7.52 10.43 -1.26
CA ASN A 227 -7.41 9.39 -2.26
C ASN A 227 -8.74 8.63 -2.34
N TYR A 228 -9.11 8.19 -3.54
CA TYR A 228 -10.32 7.42 -3.76
C TYR A 228 -10.17 6.61 -5.04
N ASP A 229 -10.39 5.31 -4.96
CA ASP A 229 -10.29 4.40 -6.08
C ASP A 229 -11.67 3.88 -6.47
N TYR A 230 -11.96 3.90 -7.79
CA TYR A 230 -13.28 3.59 -8.32
C TYR A 230 -13.22 3.03 -9.73
N THR A 231 -14.30 2.34 -10.10
CA THR A 231 -14.63 2.01 -11.48
C THR A 231 -15.97 2.64 -11.83
N TYR A 232 -16.23 2.85 -13.09
CA TYR A 232 -17.54 3.31 -13.58
C TYR A 232 -18.10 2.36 -14.64
N PHE A 233 -19.43 2.30 -14.75
CA PHE A 233 -20.11 1.47 -15.72
C PHE A 233 -20.42 2.29 -16.98
N ASP A 234 -19.83 1.92 -18.13
CA ASP A 234 -19.97 2.65 -19.39
C ASP A 234 -21.25 2.35 -20.17
N GLY A 235 -22.12 1.50 -19.62
CA GLY A 235 -23.33 1.00 -20.23
C GLY A 235 -23.20 -0.43 -20.80
N ARG A 236 -21.99 -0.98 -20.85
CA ARG A 236 -21.68 -2.36 -21.26
C ARG A 236 -20.85 -3.08 -20.21
N ASP A 237 -19.71 -2.49 -19.84
CA ASP A 237 -18.73 -3.08 -18.92
C ASP A 237 -18.29 -2.08 -17.85
N TRP A 238 -17.64 -2.60 -16.83
CA TRP A 238 -16.95 -1.79 -15.84
C TRP A 238 -15.60 -1.34 -16.39
N SER A 239 -15.27 -0.07 -16.17
CA SER A 239 -13.98 0.50 -16.54
C SER A 239 -12.82 -0.18 -15.78
N ASN A 240 -11.58 0.11 -16.18
CA ASN A 240 -10.42 -0.07 -15.32
C ASN A 240 -10.59 0.73 -14.03
N ILE A 241 -9.75 0.43 -13.01
CA ILE A 241 -9.74 1.20 -11.77
C ILE A 241 -9.11 2.58 -12.04
N PHE A 242 -9.84 3.63 -11.64
CA PHE A 242 -9.38 5.00 -11.63
C PHE A 242 -9.09 5.43 -10.20
N SER A 243 -8.08 6.26 -10.01
CA SER A 243 -7.74 6.84 -8.70
C SER A 243 -7.95 8.35 -8.74
N ALA A 244 -8.83 8.85 -7.89
CA ALA A 244 -8.95 10.27 -7.60
C ALA A 244 -7.99 10.70 -6.49
N LYS A 245 -7.53 11.95 -6.53
CA LYS A 245 -6.61 12.53 -5.57
C LYS A 245 -7.06 13.93 -5.17
N ASP A 246 -7.05 14.21 -3.87
CA ASP A 246 -7.43 15.52 -3.29
C ASP A 246 -8.78 16.04 -3.81
N GLY A 247 -9.74 15.13 -3.95
CA GLY A 247 -11.09 15.42 -4.41
C GLY A 247 -11.24 15.53 -5.93
N LEU A 248 -10.19 15.25 -6.72
CA LEU A 248 -10.22 15.32 -8.17
C LEU A 248 -10.13 13.93 -8.79
N GLY A 249 -11.07 13.57 -9.63
CA GLY A 249 -11.08 12.33 -10.41
C GLY A 249 -11.50 12.59 -11.85
N ILE A 250 -11.50 11.57 -12.70
CA ILE A 250 -11.91 11.67 -14.10
C ILE A 250 -12.73 10.45 -14.55
N ILE A 251 -13.62 10.67 -15.52
CA ILE A 251 -14.24 9.63 -16.32
C ILE A 251 -13.95 9.92 -17.78
N GLU A 252 -13.63 8.90 -18.57
CA GLU A 252 -13.44 9.00 -20.01
C GLU A 252 -14.53 8.20 -20.74
N MET A 253 -15.21 8.83 -21.68
CA MET A 253 -16.32 8.21 -22.41
C MET A 253 -16.47 8.81 -23.81
N PRO A 254 -17.21 8.15 -24.73
CA PRO A 254 -17.55 8.74 -26.02
C PRO A 254 -18.29 10.07 -25.86
N ALA A 255 -17.96 11.07 -26.71
CA ALA A 255 -18.53 12.42 -26.63
C ALA A 255 -20.06 12.47 -26.66
N VAL A 256 -20.68 11.51 -27.35
CA VAL A 256 -22.15 11.39 -27.49
C VAL A 256 -22.83 10.73 -26.27
N ALA A 257 -22.08 10.10 -25.38
CA ALA A 257 -22.63 9.41 -24.20
C ALA A 257 -22.97 10.42 -23.10
N ASN A 258 -23.98 10.13 -22.27
CA ASN A 258 -24.40 10.97 -21.14
C ASN A 258 -23.92 10.36 -19.83
N ALA A 259 -23.25 11.18 -19.02
CA ALA A 259 -22.72 10.76 -17.73
C ALA A 259 -23.72 10.87 -16.59
N LYS A 260 -24.82 11.61 -16.76
CA LYS A 260 -25.81 11.83 -15.70
C LYS A 260 -26.38 10.51 -15.18
N GLY A 261 -26.20 10.27 -13.87
CA GLY A 261 -26.70 9.06 -13.23
C GLY A 261 -25.89 7.79 -13.51
N MET A 262 -24.71 7.93 -14.12
CA MET A 262 -23.74 6.84 -14.30
C MET A 262 -23.46 6.15 -12.98
N GLN A 263 -23.33 4.84 -13.01
CA GLN A 263 -23.02 4.06 -11.83
C GLN A 263 -21.51 4.02 -11.60
N ILE A 264 -21.08 4.38 -10.39
CA ILE A 264 -19.70 4.32 -9.92
C ILE A 264 -19.62 3.25 -8.85
N LYS A 265 -18.60 2.42 -8.92
CA LYS A 265 -18.30 1.39 -7.91
C LYS A 265 -17.01 1.74 -7.21
N THR A 266 -17.07 1.90 -5.89
CA THR A 266 -15.89 2.11 -5.05
C THR A 266 -15.02 0.85 -5.02
N GLU A 267 -13.73 0.99 -5.25
CA GLU A 267 -12.75 -0.08 -5.02
C GLU A 267 -12.50 -0.24 -3.52
N TYR A 268 -12.53 -1.49 -3.05
CA TYR A 268 -12.33 -1.78 -1.62
C TYR A 268 -11.54 -3.07 -1.36
N MET A 269 -11.33 -3.93 -2.35
CA MET A 269 -10.64 -5.22 -2.16
C MET A 269 -9.12 -5.10 -2.25
N PHE A 270 -8.60 -4.23 -3.11
CA PHE A 270 -7.17 -3.95 -3.26
C PHE A 270 -6.29 -5.19 -3.39
N GLU A 271 -6.72 -6.17 -4.20
CA GLU A 271 -6.01 -7.44 -4.39
C GLU A 271 -4.58 -7.23 -4.90
N GLY A 272 -4.40 -6.30 -5.83
CA GLY A 272 -3.09 -6.02 -6.44
C GLY A 272 -2.06 -5.42 -5.48
N GLU A 273 -2.51 -4.73 -4.45
CA GLU A 273 -1.67 -4.09 -3.43
C GLU A 273 -1.33 -5.02 -2.25
N SER A 274 -2.00 -6.17 -2.14
CA SER A 274 -1.75 -7.15 -1.07
C SER A 274 -0.36 -7.80 -1.14
N ASN A 275 0.33 -7.68 -2.28
CA ASN A 275 1.68 -8.22 -2.51
C ASN A 275 2.77 -7.68 -1.58
N ILE A 276 2.46 -6.68 -0.76
CA ILE A 276 3.36 -6.19 0.30
C ILE A 276 3.51 -7.19 1.46
N ASP A 277 2.63 -8.17 1.56
CA ASP A 277 2.62 -9.16 2.63
C ASP A 277 2.21 -10.53 2.06
N ASN A 278 3.16 -11.48 2.04
CA ASN A 278 2.93 -12.80 1.47
C ASN A 278 1.83 -13.59 2.19
N GLU A 279 1.72 -13.45 3.52
CA GLU A 279 0.67 -14.12 4.28
C GLU A 279 -0.71 -13.56 3.92
N LEU A 280 -0.83 -12.24 3.76
CA LEU A 280 -2.07 -11.60 3.32
C LEU A 280 -2.50 -12.09 1.94
N VAL A 281 -1.56 -12.19 0.98
CA VAL A 281 -1.84 -12.74 -0.37
C VAL A 281 -2.37 -14.16 -0.28
N GLU A 282 -1.72 -15.03 0.48
CA GLU A 282 -2.15 -16.43 0.64
C GLU A 282 -3.55 -16.52 1.26
N VAL A 283 -3.84 -15.67 2.25
CA VAL A 283 -5.17 -15.64 2.89
C VAL A 283 -6.22 -15.09 1.92
N MET A 284 -5.95 -14.00 1.20
CA MET A 284 -6.88 -13.43 0.21
C MET A 284 -7.24 -14.41 -0.90
N GLN A 285 -6.29 -15.25 -1.33
CA GLN A 285 -6.55 -16.32 -2.29
C GLN A 285 -7.35 -17.49 -1.71
N SER A 286 -7.42 -17.60 -0.38
CA SER A 286 -7.98 -18.74 0.34
C SER A 286 -9.39 -18.47 0.88
N VAL A 287 -9.77 -17.22 1.07
CA VAL A 287 -11.09 -16.82 1.59
C VAL A 287 -11.96 -16.20 0.51
N ASN A 288 -13.27 -16.37 0.64
CA ASN A 288 -14.20 -15.73 -0.29
C ASN A 288 -14.28 -14.22 -0.01
N PRO A 289 -14.23 -13.37 -1.07
CA PRO A 289 -14.42 -11.94 -0.92
C PRO A 289 -15.76 -11.62 -0.26
N ILE A 290 -15.78 -10.65 0.66
CA ILE A 290 -17.01 -10.18 1.28
C ILE A 290 -17.64 -9.13 0.36
N PRO A 291 -18.85 -9.36 -0.16
CA PRO A 291 -19.53 -8.39 -1.01
C PRO A 291 -20.06 -7.20 -0.18
N MET A 292 -19.68 -5.97 -0.56
CA MET A 292 -20.17 -4.73 0.04
C MET A 292 -21.24 -4.11 -0.86
N ARG A 293 -22.52 -4.22 -0.48
CA ARG A 293 -23.65 -3.75 -1.29
C ARG A 293 -23.70 -2.23 -1.47
N ASN A 294 -23.20 -1.48 -0.50
CA ASN A 294 -23.23 -0.01 -0.50
C ASN A 294 -22.05 0.63 -1.24
N CYS A 295 -21.17 -0.17 -1.87
CA CYS A 295 -20.01 0.35 -2.61
C CYS A 295 -20.38 1.01 -3.97
N TYR A 296 -21.65 1.05 -4.32
CA TYR A 296 -22.15 1.63 -5.57
C TYR A 296 -22.75 3.02 -5.32
N LEU A 297 -22.30 3.99 -6.11
CA LEU A 297 -22.74 5.38 -6.09
C LEU A 297 -23.36 5.73 -7.46
N LYS A 298 -24.19 6.76 -7.47
CA LYS A 298 -24.63 7.39 -8.73
C LYS A 298 -23.92 8.71 -8.89
N LEU A 299 -23.35 8.94 -10.07
CA LEU A 299 -22.78 10.24 -10.42
C LEU A 299 -23.87 11.30 -10.39
N THR A 300 -23.65 12.36 -9.61
CA THR A 300 -24.56 13.50 -9.46
C THR A 300 -24.08 14.71 -10.24
N GLY A 301 -24.93 15.71 -10.38
CA GLY A 301 -24.63 16.92 -11.16
C GLY A 301 -25.13 16.81 -12.60
N GLU A 302 -25.05 17.90 -13.32
CA GLU A 302 -25.41 18.01 -14.74
C GLU A 302 -24.16 18.39 -15.53
N GLU A 303 -24.07 17.86 -16.75
CA GLU A 303 -23.02 18.30 -17.66
C GLU A 303 -23.25 19.79 -17.98
N PRO A 304 -22.22 20.66 -17.87
CA PRO A 304 -22.33 22.06 -18.25
C PRO A 304 -22.82 22.18 -19.69
N LYS A 305 -23.76 23.10 -19.95
CA LYS A 305 -24.18 23.36 -21.32
C LYS A 305 -23.05 24.03 -22.09
N PRO A 306 -22.86 23.70 -23.37
CA PRO A 306 -21.86 24.36 -24.20
C PRO A 306 -22.03 25.89 -24.14
N GLY A 307 -21.05 26.63 -23.59
CA GLY A 307 -21.05 28.07 -23.49
C GLY A 307 -21.32 28.66 -22.09
N GLU A 308 -21.58 27.88 -21.08
CA GLU A 308 -21.63 28.35 -19.69
C GLU A 308 -20.26 28.12 -19.03
N THR A 309 -19.60 29.23 -18.62
CA THR A 309 -18.38 29.14 -17.81
C THR A 309 -18.77 28.69 -16.41
N PRO A 310 -18.18 27.61 -15.85
CA PRO A 310 -18.49 27.17 -14.49
C PRO A 310 -18.20 28.29 -13.50
N ALA A 311 -19.13 28.55 -12.59
CA ALA A 311 -18.90 29.44 -11.46
C ALA A 311 -17.84 28.80 -10.56
N THR A 312 -16.61 29.29 -10.66
CA THR A 312 -15.48 28.90 -9.80
C THR A 312 -15.79 29.34 -8.38
N THR A 313 -16.34 28.42 -7.58
CA THR A 313 -16.41 28.63 -6.13
C THR A 313 -15.00 28.37 -5.58
N LEU A 314 -14.21 29.43 -5.54
CA LEU A 314 -12.94 29.47 -4.84
C LEU A 314 -13.20 29.22 -3.36
N LEU A 315 -12.86 28.04 -2.85
CA LEU A 315 -12.65 27.84 -1.42
C LEU A 315 -11.37 28.61 -1.07
N ALA A 316 -11.55 29.87 -0.62
CA ALA A 316 -10.49 30.70 -0.10
C ALA A 316 -9.93 30.03 1.17
N THR A 317 -8.75 29.44 1.04
CA THR A 317 -7.91 29.19 2.21
C THR A 317 -7.25 30.50 2.59
N SER A 318 -7.70 31.09 3.70
CA SER A 318 -7.07 32.24 4.36
C SER A 318 -5.63 31.86 4.72
N GLY A 319 -4.69 32.45 4.01
CA GLY A 319 -3.25 32.39 4.31
C GLY A 319 -2.89 33.54 5.22
N ASP A 320 -2.47 33.23 6.43
CA ASP A 320 -1.79 34.18 7.31
C ASP A 320 -0.43 34.54 6.75
N SER A 321 -0.22 35.82 6.51
CA SER A 321 1.07 36.39 6.10
C SER A 321 2.00 36.49 7.29
N ALA A 322 2.86 35.49 7.48
CA ALA A 322 4.01 35.61 8.36
C ALA A 322 5.20 36.18 7.58
N LYS A 323 5.87 37.19 8.15
CA LYS A 323 7.05 37.87 7.62
C LYS A 323 8.15 36.86 7.25
N GLN A 324 8.54 36.87 5.99
CA GLN A 324 9.65 36.07 5.45
C GLN A 324 10.99 36.69 5.86
N THR A 325 11.82 35.85 6.48
CA THR A 325 13.28 35.98 6.45
C THR A 325 13.73 35.47 5.08
N GLU A 326 14.59 36.18 4.38
CA GLU A 326 15.10 35.77 3.07
C GLU A 326 15.71 34.37 3.13
N SER A 327 14.99 33.41 2.60
CA SER A 327 15.42 32.03 2.37
C SER A 327 15.89 31.93 0.94
N ALA A 328 17.03 31.29 0.67
CA ALA A 328 17.52 31.04 -0.68
C ALA A 328 16.57 30.13 -1.49
N MET A 329 15.66 29.43 -0.80
CA MET A 329 14.61 28.60 -1.39
C MET A 329 13.25 29.28 -1.19
N HIS A 330 12.67 29.82 -2.25
CA HIS A 330 11.44 30.59 -2.18
C HIS A 330 10.56 30.41 -3.43
N TYR A 331 9.26 30.69 -3.29
CA TYR A 331 8.37 30.76 -4.45
C TYR A 331 8.59 32.07 -5.20
N LEU A 332 8.82 31.95 -6.53
CA LEU A 332 9.02 33.12 -7.40
C LEU A 332 7.74 33.95 -7.54
N ALA A 333 7.91 35.26 -7.55
CA ALA A 333 6.84 36.20 -7.86
C ALA A 333 6.53 36.20 -9.38
N ASN A 334 5.32 36.67 -9.75
CA ASN A 334 4.85 36.64 -11.16
C ASN A 334 5.76 37.36 -12.15
N GLU A 335 6.56 38.33 -11.73
CA GLU A 335 7.48 39.09 -12.58
C GLU A 335 8.75 38.28 -12.91
N GLU A 336 9.14 37.31 -12.08
CA GLU A 336 10.38 36.53 -12.20
C GLU A 336 10.18 35.22 -13.00
N VAL A 337 8.92 34.81 -13.22
CA VAL A 337 8.59 33.50 -13.82
C VAL A 337 8.40 33.50 -15.32
N THR A 338 8.58 34.66 -16.01
CA THR A 338 8.22 34.85 -17.44
C THR A 338 8.85 33.78 -18.36
N VAL A 339 10.13 33.46 -18.16
CA VAL A 339 10.84 32.45 -18.97
C VAL A 339 10.24 31.06 -18.74
N TYR A 340 10.00 30.70 -17.50
CA TYR A 340 9.46 29.39 -17.11
C TYR A 340 8.00 29.23 -17.57
N GLN A 341 7.19 30.30 -17.44
CA GLN A 341 5.79 30.32 -17.90
C GLN A 341 5.67 30.09 -19.40
N SER A 342 6.56 30.70 -20.19
CA SER A 342 6.52 30.51 -21.64
C SER A 342 6.78 29.06 -22.04
N THR A 343 7.76 28.42 -21.42
CA THR A 343 8.08 27.00 -21.64
C THR A 343 6.90 26.13 -21.20
N MET A 344 6.34 26.35 -19.99
CA MET A 344 5.24 25.55 -19.49
C MET A 344 3.98 25.68 -20.31
N LYS A 345 3.67 26.89 -20.85
CA LYS A 345 2.55 27.10 -21.75
C LYS A 345 2.67 26.26 -23.04
N GLU A 346 3.87 26.17 -23.62
CA GLU A 346 4.12 25.31 -24.79
C GLU A 346 3.99 23.83 -24.41
N VAL A 347 4.47 23.43 -23.22
CA VAL A 347 4.33 22.05 -22.70
C VAL A 347 2.86 21.68 -22.49
N GLU A 348 2.08 22.55 -21.85
CA GLU A 348 0.65 22.35 -21.66
C GLU A 348 -0.09 22.20 -23.00
N ASN A 349 0.20 23.08 -23.96
CA ASN A 349 -0.38 23.02 -25.30
C ASN A 349 -0.02 21.70 -26.01
N ALA A 350 1.23 21.24 -25.87
CA ALA A 350 1.69 19.98 -26.46
C ALA A 350 0.99 18.77 -25.83
N ILE A 351 0.77 18.80 -24.51
CA ILE A 351 0.06 17.74 -23.80
C ILE A 351 -1.42 17.71 -24.18
N ARG A 352 -2.09 18.87 -24.22
CA ARG A 352 -3.50 18.99 -24.61
C ARG A 352 -3.72 18.55 -26.06
N SER A 353 -2.86 18.98 -26.98
CA SER A 353 -2.97 18.63 -28.41
C SER A 353 -2.37 17.28 -28.79
N LYS A 354 -1.71 16.59 -27.85
CA LYS A 354 -0.91 15.36 -28.12
C LYS A 354 0.13 15.55 -29.23
N ASN A 355 0.56 16.77 -29.49
CA ASN A 355 1.58 17.11 -30.47
C ASN A 355 2.89 17.46 -29.80
N TYR A 356 3.82 16.53 -29.79
CA TYR A 356 5.10 16.64 -29.09
C TYR A 356 6.29 17.02 -29.98
N ALA A 357 6.05 17.51 -31.22
CA ALA A 357 7.11 17.78 -32.21
C ALA A 357 8.16 18.76 -31.71
N ASN A 358 7.77 19.79 -30.96
CA ASN A 358 8.66 20.87 -30.51
C ASN A 358 9.23 20.67 -29.10
N ILE A 359 8.80 19.64 -28.39
CA ILE A 359 9.20 19.44 -26.97
C ILE A 359 10.70 19.24 -26.81
N GLN A 360 11.36 18.59 -27.76
CA GLN A 360 12.80 18.36 -27.69
C GLN A 360 13.61 19.65 -27.55
N SER A 361 13.17 20.74 -28.18
CA SER A 361 13.86 22.04 -28.10
C SER A 361 13.69 22.71 -26.75
N LEU A 362 12.65 22.40 -26.00
CA LEU A 362 12.31 22.92 -24.67
C LEU A 362 12.97 22.14 -23.53
N CYS A 363 13.66 21.06 -23.83
CA CYS A 363 14.26 20.16 -22.84
C CYS A 363 15.77 20.07 -22.99
N THR A 364 16.44 19.67 -21.92
CA THR A 364 17.75 19.01 -21.99
C THR A 364 17.59 17.59 -22.53
N PRO A 365 18.66 16.88 -22.92
CA PRO A 365 18.58 15.47 -23.35
C PRO A 365 17.93 14.58 -22.30
N GLU A 366 18.28 14.78 -21.03
CA GLU A 366 17.74 14.07 -19.85
C GLU A 366 16.27 14.40 -19.65
N GLY A 367 15.91 15.66 -19.65
CA GLY A 367 14.52 16.13 -19.53
C GLY A 367 13.64 15.59 -20.65
N PHE A 368 14.15 15.55 -21.89
CA PHE A 368 13.40 14.96 -23.01
C PHE A 368 13.17 13.46 -22.87
N THR A 369 14.16 12.73 -22.35
CA THR A 369 14.02 11.30 -22.05
C THR A 369 12.92 11.07 -21.02
N MET A 370 12.92 11.86 -19.94
CA MET A 370 11.91 11.77 -18.89
C MET A 370 10.52 12.18 -19.39
N PHE A 371 10.45 13.23 -20.25
CA PHE A 371 9.20 13.62 -20.89
C PHE A 371 8.57 12.46 -21.68
N ASN A 372 9.35 11.77 -22.46
CA ASN A 372 8.86 10.61 -23.21
C ASN A 372 8.38 9.49 -22.27
N GLN A 373 9.14 9.20 -21.21
CA GLN A 373 8.80 8.12 -20.26
C GLN A 373 7.55 8.42 -19.45
N LEU A 374 7.41 9.62 -18.92
CA LEU A 374 6.28 9.98 -18.05
C LEU A 374 5.08 10.51 -18.84
N ILE A 375 5.29 11.51 -19.68
CA ILE A 375 4.18 12.22 -20.33
C ILE A 375 3.65 11.45 -21.53
N LYS A 376 4.54 11.11 -22.47
CA LYS A 376 4.12 10.44 -23.70
C LYS A 376 3.70 8.99 -23.48
N TYR A 377 4.54 8.16 -22.84
CA TYR A 377 4.20 6.76 -22.58
C TYR A 377 3.17 6.58 -21.45
N GLY A 378 3.11 7.52 -20.51
CA GLY A 378 2.07 7.57 -19.49
C GLY A 378 0.74 8.07 -20.02
N ASN A 379 0.62 8.40 -21.30
CA ASN A 379 -0.58 9.00 -21.92
C ASN A 379 -1.17 10.13 -21.05
N ALA A 380 -0.26 10.98 -20.51
CA ALA A 380 -0.61 12.02 -19.55
C ALA A 380 -1.66 12.99 -20.10
N LYS A 381 -2.63 13.35 -19.28
CA LYS A 381 -3.67 14.34 -19.59
C LYS A 381 -3.77 15.32 -18.42
N ILE A 382 -3.87 16.61 -18.70
CA ILE A 382 -4.11 17.64 -17.69
C ILE A 382 -5.57 17.52 -17.24
N VAL A 383 -5.81 17.33 -15.95
CA VAL A 383 -7.16 17.09 -15.40
C VAL A 383 -7.85 18.34 -14.89
N LYS A 384 -7.11 19.44 -14.71
CA LYS A 384 -7.63 20.70 -14.20
C LYS A 384 -6.80 21.84 -14.75
N GLU A 385 -7.39 23.03 -14.91
CA GLU A 385 -6.63 24.24 -15.22
C GLU A 385 -5.58 24.47 -14.14
N PRO A 386 -4.28 24.49 -14.49
CA PRO A 386 -3.22 24.49 -13.49
C PRO A 386 -3.02 25.87 -12.89
N GLU A 387 -2.84 25.93 -11.58
CA GLU A 387 -2.30 27.08 -10.87
C GLU A 387 -0.81 26.86 -10.64
N LEU A 388 0.00 27.03 -11.69
CA LEU A 388 1.43 26.72 -11.64
C LEU A 388 2.14 27.59 -10.59
N LYS A 389 2.95 26.94 -9.75
CA LYS A 389 3.82 27.56 -8.76
C LYS A 389 5.26 27.22 -9.07
N TYR A 390 6.13 28.20 -8.96
CA TYR A 390 7.54 28.06 -9.25
C TYR A 390 8.34 28.24 -7.96
N LEU A 391 9.03 27.16 -7.57
CA LEU A 391 9.92 27.14 -6.41
C LEU A 391 11.35 27.22 -6.92
N GLU A 392 12.06 28.31 -6.58
CA GLU A 392 13.45 28.50 -6.98
C GLU A 392 14.40 28.15 -5.85
N CYS A 393 15.51 27.54 -6.20
CA CYS A 393 16.64 27.34 -5.31
C CYS A 393 17.95 27.27 -6.11
N ASN A 394 18.91 28.15 -5.79
CA ASN A 394 20.22 28.18 -6.41
C ASN A 394 20.21 28.30 -7.95
N GLY A 395 19.20 28.98 -8.50
CA GLY A 395 19.06 29.25 -9.91
C GLY A 395 18.45 28.11 -10.74
N GLU A 396 17.92 27.08 -10.12
CA GLU A 396 17.04 26.11 -10.73
C GLU A 396 15.60 26.34 -10.25
N ALA A 397 14.67 26.38 -11.17
CA ALA A 397 13.26 26.54 -10.84
C ALA A 397 12.51 25.22 -11.01
N THR A 398 11.62 24.93 -10.06
CA THR A 398 10.75 23.76 -10.10
C THR A 398 9.30 24.21 -10.28
N CYS A 399 8.70 23.92 -11.43
CA CYS A 399 7.28 24.18 -11.69
C CYS A 399 6.44 23.06 -11.05
N ARG A 400 5.46 23.43 -10.24
CA ARG A 400 4.63 22.55 -9.42
C ARG A 400 3.14 22.85 -9.61
N SER A 401 2.29 22.00 -9.04
CA SER A 401 0.82 22.12 -9.05
C SER A 401 0.20 21.90 -10.44
N LEU A 402 0.73 20.94 -11.18
CA LEU A 402 0.16 20.49 -12.46
C LEU A 402 -0.38 19.07 -12.32
N PRO A 403 -1.67 18.91 -11.90
CA PRO A 403 -2.28 17.61 -11.76
C PRO A 403 -2.56 16.99 -13.14
N MET A 404 -2.11 15.76 -13.32
CA MET A 404 -2.32 14.99 -14.55
C MET A 404 -2.83 13.60 -14.24
N SER A 405 -3.65 13.04 -15.14
CA SER A 405 -3.98 11.62 -15.14
C SER A 405 -2.98 10.84 -16.00
N PHE A 406 -2.71 9.61 -15.58
CA PHE A 406 -1.76 8.70 -16.23
C PHE A 406 -2.39 7.35 -16.47
N SER A 407 -2.14 6.78 -17.66
CA SER A 407 -2.60 5.47 -18.09
C SER A 407 -1.47 4.76 -18.83
N PHE A 408 -0.61 4.05 -18.10
CA PHE A 408 0.51 3.30 -18.69
C PHE A 408 0.03 1.99 -19.31
N ASN A 409 0.54 1.65 -20.50
CA ASN A 409 0.24 0.39 -21.16
C ASN A 409 0.62 -0.82 -20.25
N GLY A 410 -0.31 -1.76 -20.11
CA GLY A 410 -0.12 -2.92 -19.23
C GLY A 410 -0.47 -2.69 -17.77
N ASN A 411 -0.80 -1.46 -17.37
CA ASN A 411 -1.34 -1.15 -16.06
C ASN A 411 -2.88 -1.06 -16.16
N ARG A 412 -3.59 -1.76 -15.29
CA ARG A 412 -5.07 -1.70 -15.22
C ARG A 412 -5.60 -0.48 -14.46
N ARG A 413 -4.71 0.36 -13.95
CA ARG A 413 -5.06 1.52 -13.13
C ARG A 413 -4.70 2.82 -13.85
N THR A 414 -5.67 3.73 -13.95
CA THR A 414 -5.47 5.14 -14.28
C THR A 414 -5.44 5.93 -12.98
N PHE A 415 -4.44 6.75 -12.77
CA PHE A 415 -4.27 7.51 -11.53
C PHE A 415 -3.95 8.98 -11.80
N VAL A 416 -4.25 9.85 -10.84
CA VAL A 416 -3.96 11.28 -10.90
C VAL A 416 -2.79 11.59 -9.98
N GLU A 417 -1.79 12.28 -10.50
CA GLU A 417 -0.61 12.74 -9.76
C GLU A 417 -0.21 14.16 -10.15
N ASP A 418 0.29 14.92 -9.19
CA ASP A 418 0.94 16.19 -9.48
C ASP A 418 2.27 15.93 -10.14
N ILE A 419 2.56 16.68 -11.23
CA ILE A 419 3.84 16.61 -11.91
C ILE A 419 4.67 17.83 -11.58
N VAL A 420 5.95 17.58 -11.40
CA VAL A 420 6.96 18.59 -11.15
C VAL A 420 7.93 18.62 -12.33
N PHE A 421 8.15 19.82 -12.88
CA PHE A 421 9.13 20.07 -13.93
C PHE A 421 10.28 20.89 -13.34
N THR A 422 11.46 20.31 -13.27
CA THR A 422 12.68 21.03 -12.90
C THR A 422 13.25 21.69 -14.14
N MET A 423 13.57 22.97 -14.06
CA MET A 423 14.03 23.77 -15.18
C MET A 423 15.37 24.42 -14.90
N THR A 424 16.21 24.51 -15.92
CA THR A 424 17.45 25.30 -15.90
C THR A 424 17.16 26.79 -15.84
N LYS A 425 18.17 27.63 -15.57
CA LYS A 425 18.05 29.10 -15.59
C LYS A 425 17.56 29.65 -16.92
N GLU A 426 17.84 28.96 -18.01
CA GLU A 426 17.40 29.30 -19.37
C GLU A 426 15.98 28.84 -19.66
N GLY A 427 15.27 28.27 -18.69
CA GLY A 427 13.90 27.79 -18.81
C GLY A 427 13.74 26.45 -19.56
N LYS A 428 14.80 25.66 -19.74
CA LYS A 428 14.69 24.32 -20.32
C LYS A 428 14.33 23.30 -19.25
N ILE A 429 13.46 22.39 -19.60
CA ILE A 429 13.09 21.26 -18.72
C ILE A 429 14.29 20.31 -18.64
N ASP A 430 14.76 20.08 -17.42
CA ASP A 430 15.90 19.23 -17.11
C ASP A 430 15.49 17.90 -16.46
N ALA A 431 14.48 17.93 -15.59
CA ALA A 431 13.92 16.73 -14.97
C ALA A 431 12.40 16.81 -14.84
N ILE A 432 11.76 15.66 -14.78
CA ILE A 432 10.31 15.52 -14.56
C ILE A 432 10.08 14.43 -13.53
N ALA A 433 9.27 14.70 -12.51
CA ALA A 433 8.98 13.76 -11.45
C ALA A 433 7.53 13.82 -11.00
N PHE A 434 7.05 12.76 -10.33
CA PHE A 434 5.82 12.80 -9.56
C PHE A 434 6.03 13.61 -8.30
N GLY A 435 5.31 14.71 -8.16
CA GLY A 435 5.46 15.64 -7.06
C GLY A 435 5.01 15.08 -5.72
N LEU A 436 5.63 15.57 -4.66
CA LEU A 436 5.09 15.43 -3.31
C LEU A 436 3.81 16.25 -3.19
N ASN A 437 2.90 15.80 -2.33
CA ASN A 437 1.73 16.60 -2.01
C ASN A 437 2.11 17.89 -1.25
N LYS A 438 1.27 18.92 -1.35
CA LYS A 438 1.55 20.21 -0.71
C LYS A 438 1.89 20.10 0.79
N PRO A 439 1.13 19.37 1.63
CA PRO A 439 1.49 19.23 3.05
C PRO A 439 2.90 18.67 3.28
N ALA A 440 3.34 17.69 2.52
CA ALA A 440 4.68 17.13 2.66
C ALA A 440 5.78 18.13 2.27
N VAL A 441 5.54 18.93 1.23
CA VAL A 441 6.44 20.03 0.85
C VAL A 441 6.47 21.10 1.92
N ASP A 442 5.30 21.53 2.41
CA ASP A 442 5.18 22.54 3.46
C ASP A 442 5.85 22.06 4.77
N ASP A 443 5.71 20.79 5.13
CA ASP A 443 6.38 20.21 6.30
C ASP A 443 7.91 20.27 6.18
N ILE A 444 8.46 19.98 5.01
CA ILE A 444 9.91 20.09 4.75
C ILE A 444 10.35 21.56 4.75
N MET A 445 9.58 22.43 4.11
CA MET A 445 9.89 23.89 4.04
C MET A 445 9.86 24.54 5.42
N ASN A 446 9.00 24.09 6.32
CA ASN A 446 8.88 24.63 7.68
C ASN A 446 9.94 24.11 8.66
N GLN A 447 10.83 23.18 8.24
CA GLN A 447 11.94 22.72 9.07
C GLN A 447 13.06 23.79 9.15
N THR A 448 12.89 24.75 10.02
CA THR A 448 13.80 25.91 10.15
C THR A 448 15.23 25.53 10.58
N SER A 449 15.43 24.36 11.18
CA SER A 449 16.75 23.82 11.55
C SER A 449 17.55 23.29 10.35
N TRP A 450 16.92 23.10 9.19
CA TRP A 450 17.58 22.60 7.98
C TRP A 450 17.93 23.77 7.04
N GLY A 451 19.13 23.71 6.45
CA GLY A 451 19.50 24.64 5.38
C GLY A 451 18.67 24.38 4.11
N ASP A 452 18.58 25.39 3.25
CA ASP A 452 17.83 25.31 2.00
C ASP A 452 18.32 24.19 1.08
N ASP A 453 19.62 23.97 1.02
CA ASP A 453 20.22 22.87 0.27
C ASP A 453 19.72 21.49 0.74
N VAL A 454 19.61 21.31 2.07
CA VAL A 454 19.10 20.06 2.65
C VAL A 454 17.65 19.87 2.30
N ARG A 455 16.81 20.91 2.39
CA ARG A 455 15.39 20.86 2.04
C ARG A 455 15.20 20.51 0.57
N LYS A 456 15.96 21.17 -0.33
CA LYS A 456 15.95 20.91 -1.77
C LYS A 456 16.35 19.46 -2.08
N VAL A 457 17.48 19.00 -1.52
CA VAL A 457 17.96 17.63 -1.73
C VAL A 457 16.92 16.63 -1.29
N LEU A 458 16.27 16.83 -0.13
CA LEU A 458 15.26 15.94 0.39
C LEU A 458 14.01 15.91 -0.49
N ILE A 459 13.50 17.06 -0.94
CA ILE A 459 12.35 17.13 -1.85
C ILE A 459 12.67 16.39 -3.15
N ASN A 460 13.78 16.72 -3.78
CA ASN A 460 14.19 16.12 -5.05
C ASN A 460 14.41 14.61 -4.93
N PHE A 461 15.02 14.17 -3.83
CA PHE A 461 15.22 12.74 -3.53
C PHE A 461 13.89 12.00 -3.41
N LEU A 462 12.96 12.50 -2.60
CA LEU A 462 11.66 11.85 -2.37
C LEU A 462 10.80 11.83 -3.66
N GLU A 463 10.84 12.87 -4.47
CA GLU A 463 10.13 12.94 -5.75
C GLU A 463 10.75 12.00 -6.80
N SER A 464 12.07 11.95 -6.87
CA SER A 464 12.80 11.02 -7.73
C SER A 464 12.57 9.56 -7.32
N TYR A 465 12.60 9.28 -6.02
CA TYR A 465 12.31 7.95 -5.48
C TYR A 465 10.87 7.51 -5.79
N LYS A 466 9.88 8.37 -5.53
CA LYS A 466 8.47 8.15 -5.86
C LYS A 466 8.29 7.82 -7.34
N THR A 467 8.94 8.61 -8.21
CA THR A 467 8.90 8.45 -9.66
C THR A 467 9.54 7.14 -10.11
N ALA A 468 10.72 6.83 -9.59
CA ALA A 468 11.44 5.60 -9.91
C ALA A 468 10.67 4.34 -9.48
N TYR A 469 10.03 4.40 -8.31
CA TYR A 469 9.18 3.31 -7.81
C TYR A 469 7.97 3.09 -8.72
N ALA A 470 7.25 4.17 -9.08
CA ALA A 470 6.10 4.09 -9.96
C ALA A 470 6.43 3.57 -11.37
N LEU A 471 7.60 3.94 -11.90
CA LEU A 471 8.10 3.52 -13.21
C LEU A 471 8.87 2.19 -13.18
N LYS A 472 9.02 1.56 -12.00
CA LYS A 472 9.79 0.32 -11.80
C LYS A 472 11.26 0.44 -12.27
N ARG A 473 11.88 1.60 -12.04
CA ARG A 473 13.30 1.85 -12.37
C ARG A 473 14.20 1.24 -11.30
N TYR A 474 14.30 -0.08 -11.31
CA TYR A 474 15.04 -0.85 -10.30
C TYR A 474 16.52 -0.49 -10.23
N ASP A 475 17.14 -0.16 -11.36
CA ASP A 475 18.55 0.26 -11.41
C ASP A 475 18.79 1.54 -10.58
N TYR A 476 17.88 2.53 -10.73
CA TYR A 476 17.93 3.74 -9.92
C TYR A 476 17.67 3.45 -8.44
N ILE A 477 16.64 2.66 -8.15
CA ILE A 477 16.30 2.30 -6.77
C ILE A 477 17.48 1.59 -6.11
N ASN A 478 18.13 0.66 -6.79
CA ASN A 478 19.31 -0.03 -6.26
C ASN A 478 20.50 0.91 -6.06
N SER A 479 20.66 1.93 -6.91
CA SER A 479 21.81 2.86 -6.83
C SER A 479 21.73 3.85 -5.66
N ILE A 480 20.54 4.07 -5.08
CA ILE A 480 20.35 5.02 -3.96
C ILE A 480 20.46 4.37 -2.58
N PHE A 481 20.53 3.04 -2.52
CA PHE A 481 20.78 2.31 -1.29
C PHE A 481 22.22 1.80 -1.25
N SER A 482 22.82 1.72 -0.06
CA SER A 482 24.11 1.08 0.10
C SER A 482 23.99 -0.45 -0.11
N ASP A 483 25.10 -1.11 -0.45
CA ASP A 483 25.13 -2.56 -0.75
C ASP A 483 24.70 -3.42 0.44
N ASP A 484 24.80 -2.89 1.67
CA ASP A 484 24.39 -3.51 2.93
C ASP A 484 23.04 -3.00 3.46
N ALA A 485 22.33 -2.19 2.68
CA ALA A 485 21.01 -1.66 3.07
C ALA A 485 19.97 -2.76 3.15
N LEU A 486 19.38 -2.93 4.32
CA LEU A 486 18.22 -3.80 4.49
C LEU A 486 16.95 -3.03 4.09
N ILE A 487 16.40 -3.34 2.92
CA ILE A 487 15.14 -2.75 2.47
C ILE A 487 13.99 -3.56 3.07
N ILE A 488 13.32 -3.00 4.09
CA ILE A 488 12.11 -3.57 4.66
C ILE A 488 10.91 -2.92 3.98
N THR A 489 10.27 -3.66 3.07
CA THR A 489 9.01 -3.25 2.46
C THR A 489 7.87 -3.62 3.38
N GLY A 490 7.20 -2.62 3.96
CA GLY A 490 6.08 -2.80 4.88
C GLY A 490 5.81 -1.51 5.66
N SER A 491 4.67 -1.44 6.34
CA SER A 491 4.42 -0.36 7.30
C SER A 491 5.22 -0.61 8.57
N VAL A 492 5.99 0.38 9.01
CA VAL A 492 6.66 0.33 10.33
C VAL A 492 5.59 0.46 11.40
N LEU A 493 5.21 -0.67 11.99
CA LEU A 493 4.36 -0.70 13.16
C LEU A 493 5.20 -0.23 14.36
N LYS A 494 5.05 1.02 14.74
CA LYS A 494 5.68 1.54 15.97
C LYS A 494 4.98 0.95 17.18
N HIS A 495 5.46 -0.17 17.69
CA HIS A 495 5.14 -0.56 19.05
C HIS A 495 5.64 0.50 20.01
N LYS A 496 4.75 1.24 20.62
CA LYS A 496 5.07 2.02 21.80
C LYS A 496 5.21 1.03 22.95
N VAL A 497 6.40 0.47 23.12
CA VAL A 497 6.73 -0.22 24.36
C VAL A 497 6.82 0.84 25.44
N VAL A 498 5.74 1.01 26.19
CA VAL A 498 5.77 1.70 27.48
C VAL A 498 6.34 0.68 28.46
N ASN A 499 7.64 0.61 28.55
CA ASN A 499 8.35 0.11 29.70
C ASN A 499 9.40 1.14 30.08
N GLU A 500 9.07 1.96 31.06
CA GLU A 500 10.05 2.70 31.81
C GLU A 500 11.02 1.70 32.47
N GLY A 501 12.28 1.73 32.10
CA GLY A 501 13.38 1.33 32.95
C GLY A 501 14.12 0.03 32.63
N GLN A 502 14.38 -0.34 31.36
CA GLN A 502 15.52 -1.22 31.08
C GLN A 502 16.25 -0.82 29.77
N PRO A 503 17.59 -0.83 29.74
CA PRO A 503 18.35 -0.51 28.54
C PRO A 503 18.22 -1.65 27.51
N MET A 504 18.00 -1.28 26.23
CA MET A 504 17.98 -2.24 25.11
C MET A 504 19.38 -2.84 24.94
N GLU A 505 19.50 -4.14 25.10
CA GLU A 505 20.61 -4.91 24.55
C GLU A 505 20.35 -5.12 23.05
N ASN A 506 21.32 -4.72 22.23
CA ASN A 506 21.31 -4.96 20.79
C ASN A 506 21.34 -6.46 20.52
N PRO A 507 20.47 -7.00 19.65
CA PRO A 507 20.61 -8.37 19.15
C PRO A 507 21.78 -8.41 18.16
N THR A 508 22.75 -9.24 18.48
CA THR A 508 23.83 -9.70 17.59
C THR A 508 23.28 -10.64 16.52
#